data_3dcb119c7d02c3e0c9d29b6b55ca685c
#
_entry.id   3dcb119c7d02c3e0c9d29b6b55ca685c
#
_cell.length_a   1.000
_cell.length_b   1.000
_cell.length_c   1.000
_cell.angle_alpha   90.00
_cell.angle_beta   90.00
_cell.angle_gamma   90.00
#
_symmetry.space_group_name_H-M   'P 1'
#
loop_
_entity.id
_entity.type
_entity.pdbx_description
1 polymer ?
#
loop_
_entity_poly.entity_id
_entity_poly.type
_entity_poly.pdbx_seq_one_letter_code
_entity_poly.pdbx_strand_id
1 'polypeptide(L)'
;KLGQLIEGEVLAIKPYGFFVDLGGASGLLHQSSITNGSIRNLREIFVEGELIKALITEIDLERGRIGLNTALLENSPGELIVDKEKVMIEAYERALKTKALFDKKDLENDSQ
;
A
#
# COMPACT_ATOMS: atom_id res chain seq x y z
N LYS A 1 11.54 4.49 -1.67
CA LYS A 1 12.19 3.30 -2.23
C LYS A 1 11.18 2.18 -2.40
N LEU A 2 11.23 1.50 -3.52
CA LEU A 2 10.31 0.39 -3.77
C LEU A 2 10.42 -0.67 -2.68
N GLY A 3 9.25 -1.13 -2.21
CA GLY A 3 9.16 -2.13 -1.15
C GLY A 3 9.28 -1.59 0.26
N GLN A 4 9.52 -0.30 0.41
CA GLN A 4 9.57 0.32 1.73
C GLN A 4 8.17 0.40 2.32
N LEU A 5 8.05 0.02 3.60
CA LEU A 5 6.80 0.21 4.33
C LEU A 5 6.76 1.64 4.87
N ILE A 6 5.67 2.32 4.62
CA ILE A 6 5.47 3.69 5.12
C ILE A 6 4.17 3.77 5.90
N GLU A 7 4.07 4.79 6.73
CA GLU A 7 2.83 5.13 7.43
C GLU A 7 2.35 6.48 6.91
N GLY A 8 1.06 6.60 6.69
CA GLY A 8 0.48 7.86 6.24
C GLY A 8 -0.97 7.98 6.68
N GLU A 9 -1.50 9.18 6.50
CA GLU A 9 -2.87 9.51 6.86
C GLU A 9 -3.74 9.56 5.61
N VAL A 10 -4.91 8.93 5.67
CA VAL A 10 -5.86 8.97 4.56
C VAL A 10 -6.42 10.39 4.43
N LEU A 11 -6.11 11.04 3.29
CA LEU A 11 -6.56 12.41 3.01
C LEU A 11 -7.92 12.45 2.34
N ALA A 12 -8.15 11.55 1.40
CA ALA A 12 -9.36 11.59 0.58
C ALA A 12 -9.69 10.20 0.06
N ILE A 13 -10.99 9.95 -0.07
CA ILE A 13 -11.52 8.71 -0.66
C ILE A 13 -12.08 9.09 -2.02
N LYS A 14 -11.54 8.46 -3.06
CA LYS A 14 -12.00 8.65 -4.45
C LYS A 14 -12.65 7.36 -4.95
N PRO A 15 -13.41 7.41 -6.05
CA PRO A 15 -14.00 6.19 -6.59
C PRO A 15 -12.97 5.10 -6.95
N TYR A 16 -11.73 5.49 -7.21
CA TYR A 16 -10.68 4.57 -7.65
C TYR A 16 -9.65 4.24 -6.55
N GLY A 17 -9.77 4.79 -5.34
CA GLY A 17 -8.82 4.50 -4.27
C GLY A 17 -8.70 5.60 -3.24
N PHE A 18 -7.59 5.57 -2.51
CA PHE A 18 -7.35 6.51 -1.41
C PHE A 18 -6.10 7.34 -1.68
N PHE A 19 -6.20 8.65 -1.45
CA PHE A 19 -5.01 9.49 -1.36
C PHE A 19 -4.51 9.50 0.07
N VAL A 20 -3.21 9.33 0.22
CA VAL A 20 -2.56 9.17 1.53
C VAL A 20 -1.45 10.20 1.66
N ASP A 21 -1.43 10.93 2.78
CA ASP A 21 -0.38 11.90 3.08
C ASP A 21 0.84 11.17 3.67
N LEU A 22 1.96 11.31 2.99
CA LEU A 22 3.22 10.65 3.37
C LEU A 22 4.23 11.62 4.01
N GLY A 23 3.77 12.83 4.36
CA GLY A 23 4.66 13.85 4.93
C GLY A 23 5.51 14.51 3.86
N GLY A 24 4.97 15.54 3.18
CA GLY A 24 5.66 16.25 2.11
C GLY A 24 5.40 15.68 0.72
N ALA A 25 4.74 14.54 0.64
CA ALA A 25 4.32 13.94 -0.61
C ALA A 25 3.00 13.23 -0.39
N SER A 26 2.27 12.93 -1.46
CA SER A 26 1.06 12.12 -1.34
C SER A 26 1.19 10.88 -2.22
N GLY A 27 0.59 9.80 -1.74
CA GLY A 27 0.55 8.54 -2.45
C GLY A 27 -0.87 8.15 -2.81
N LEU A 28 -1.00 7.26 -3.78
CA LEU A 28 -2.27 6.69 -4.17
C LEU A 28 -2.29 5.20 -3.85
N LEU A 29 -3.25 4.81 -3.03
CA LEU A 29 -3.57 3.39 -2.81
C LEU A 29 -4.75 3.08 -3.72
N HIS A 30 -4.44 2.59 -4.93
CA HIS A 30 -5.44 2.28 -5.93
C HIS A 30 -6.27 1.08 -5.50
N GLN A 31 -7.56 1.05 -5.92
CA GLN A 31 -8.47 -0.03 -5.54
C GLN A 31 -7.93 -1.42 -5.89
N SER A 32 -7.15 -1.55 -6.94
CA SER A 32 -6.56 -2.83 -7.35
C SER A 32 -5.39 -3.27 -6.47
N SER A 33 -4.92 -2.39 -5.58
CA SER A 33 -3.74 -2.63 -4.74
C SER A 33 -4.06 -2.75 -3.25
N ILE A 34 -5.34 -2.75 -2.89
CA ILE A 34 -5.76 -2.74 -1.49
C ILE A 34 -5.81 -4.14 -0.91
N THR A 35 -6.42 -5.08 -1.63
CA THR A 35 -6.64 -6.45 -1.16
C THR A 35 -6.62 -7.41 -2.35
N ASN A 36 -6.28 -8.66 -2.06
CA ASN A 36 -6.39 -9.73 -3.06
C ASN A 36 -7.81 -10.32 -3.07
N GLY A 37 -8.67 -9.88 -2.17
CA GLY A 37 -10.08 -10.26 -2.14
C GLY A 37 -10.93 -9.26 -2.92
N SER A 38 -12.24 -9.36 -2.75
CA SER A 38 -13.19 -8.48 -3.41
C SER A 38 -13.52 -7.27 -2.56
N ILE A 39 -13.59 -6.10 -3.19
CA ILE A 39 -13.98 -4.86 -2.53
C ILE A 39 -15.43 -4.56 -2.89
N ARG A 40 -16.26 -4.35 -1.86
CA ARG A 40 -17.66 -3.96 -2.03
C ARG A 40 -17.82 -2.45 -2.02
N ASN A 41 -17.17 -1.79 -1.05
CA ASN A 41 -17.25 -0.35 -0.89
C ASN A 41 -15.98 0.16 -0.24
N LEU A 42 -15.26 1.05 -0.92
CA LEU A 42 -14.01 1.62 -0.41
C LEU A 42 -14.20 2.31 0.94
N ARG A 43 -15.34 2.95 1.15
CA ARG A 43 -15.61 3.68 2.39
C ARG A 43 -15.72 2.78 3.62
N GLU A 44 -15.89 1.48 3.42
CA GLU A 44 -15.91 0.51 4.52
C GLU A 44 -14.50 0.07 4.94
N ILE A 45 -13.48 0.38 4.13
CA ILE A 45 -12.12 -0.11 4.36
C ILE A 45 -11.33 0.87 5.22
N PHE A 46 -11.21 2.11 4.78
CA PHE A 46 -10.53 3.17 5.51
C PHE A 46 -11.38 4.42 5.52
N VAL A 47 -11.19 5.26 6.55
CA VAL A 47 -11.88 6.56 6.64
C VAL A 47 -10.85 7.68 6.56
N GLU A 48 -11.31 8.88 6.22
CA GLU A 48 -10.45 10.06 6.19
C GLU A 48 -9.88 10.31 7.59
N GLY A 49 -8.59 10.60 7.66
CA GLY A 49 -7.88 10.83 8.90
C GLY A 49 -7.28 9.58 9.52
N GLU A 50 -7.61 8.40 9.00
CA GLU A 50 -7.07 7.14 9.53
C GLU A 50 -5.59 7.01 9.17
N LEU A 51 -4.78 6.56 10.13
CA LEU A 51 -3.38 6.23 9.89
C LEU A 51 -3.29 4.81 9.37
N ILE A 52 -2.63 4.62 8.24
CA ILE A 52 -2.46 3.31 7.62
C ILE A 52 -1.00 3.05 7.30
N LYS A 53 -0.67 1.78 7.15
CA LYS A 53 0.65 1.35 6.69
C LYS A 53 0.51 0.70 5.33
N ALA A 54 1.43 0.99 4.44
CA ALA A 54 1.40 0.46 3.07
C ALA A 54 2.81 0.36 2.51
N LEU A 55 2.97 -0.50 1.51
CA LEU A 55 4.24 -0.63 0.79
C LEU A 55 4.28 0.34 -0.38
N ILE A 56 5.46 0.91 -0.64
CA ILE A 56 5.68 1.70 -1.85
C ILE A 56 5.98 0.72 -2.98
N THR A 57 5.12 0.72 -4.00
CA THR A 57 5.29 -0.17 -5.16
C THR A 57 5.53 0.56 -6.46
N GLU A 58 5.36 1.88 -6.47
CA GLU A 58 5.61 2.69 -7.65
C GLU A 58 6.13 4.06 -7.24
N ILE A 59 7.15 4.54 -7.92
CA ILE A 59 7.66 5.90 -7.74
C ILE A 59 7.82 6.50 -9.13
N ASP A 60 7.05 7.55 -9.41
CA ASP A 60 7.13 8.28 -10.68
C ASP A 60 7.43 9.73 -10.35
N LEU A 61 8.71 10.07 -10.37
CA LEU A 61 9.19 11.40 -9.99
C LEU A 61 8.75 12.47 -10.97
N GLU A 62 8.65 12.13 -12.26
CA GLU A 62 8.22 13.09 -13.28
C GLU A 62 6.80 13.55 -13.06
N ARG A 63 5.93 12.64 -12.64
CA ARG A 63 4.51 12.92 -12.40
C ARG A 63 4.21 13.22 -10.95
N GLY A 64 5.23 13.11 -10.08
CA GLY A 64 5.06 13.30 -8.66
C GLY A 64 4.15 12.27 -8.00
N ARG A 65 4.14 11.03 -8.52
CA ARG A 65 3.25 9.98 -8.06
C ARG A 65 3.99 8.92 -7.27
N ILE A 66 3.38 8.50 -6.15
CA ILE A 66 3.85 7.38 -5.37
C ILE A 66 2.70 6.39 -5.29
N GLY A 67 2.92 5.18 -5.77
CA GLY A 67 1.92 4.11 -5.71
C GLY A 67 2.11 3.28 -4.46
N LEU A 68 1.01 2.99 -3.78
CA LEU A 68 0.99 2.24 -2.53
C LEU A 68 0.28 0.91 -2.72
N ASN A 69 0.55 -0.04 -1.82
CA ASN A 69 -0.04 -1.37 -1.87
C ASN A 69 -0.18 -1.93 -0.47
N THR A 70 -1.37 -2.42 -0.14
CA THR A 70 -1.63 -3.14 1.10
C THR A 70 -1.95 -4.61 0.84
N ALA A 71 -2.29 -4.97 -0.40
CA ALA A 71 -2.62 -6.35 -0.76
C ALA A 71 -1.44 -7.30 -0.52
N LEU A 72 -0.22 -6.83 -0.74
CA LEU A 72 0.99 -7.63 -0.52
C LEU A 72 1.23 -7.94 0.95
N LEU A 73 0.57 -7.21 1.87
CA LEU A 73 0.69 -7.46 3.31
C LEU A 73 -0.28 -8.53 3.80
N GLU A 74 -1.22 -8.96 2.96
CA GLU A 74 -2.18 -10.00 3.34
C GLU A 74 -1.53 -11.38 3.38
N ASN A 75 -1.93 -12.19 4.35
CA ASN A 75 -1.59 -13.62 4.39
C ASN A 75 -2.60 -14.46 3.61
N SER A 76 -3.81 -13.92 3.42
CA SER A 76 -4.85 -14.57 2.62
C SER A 76 -5.72 -13.51 1.95
N PRO A 77 -6.34 -13.84 0.79
CA PRO A 77 -7.19 -12.88 0.09
C PRO A 77 -8.33 -12.37 0.96
N GLY A 78 -8.47 -11.05 1.04
CA GLY A 78 -9.54 -10.41 1.80
C GLY A 78 -9.22 -10.16 3.27
N GLU A 79 -8.05 -10.55 3.74
CA GLU A 79 -7.67 -10.35 5.14
C GLU A 79 -7.73 -8.88 5.53
N LEU A 80 -7.31 -7.98 4.64
CA LEU A 80 -7.32 -6.55 4.93
C LEU A 80 -8.73 -6.05 5.26
N ILE A 81 -9.74 -6.68 4.70
CA ILE A 81 -11.12 -6.29 4.94
C ILE A 81 -11.68 -6.90 6.21
N VAL A 82 -11.42 -8.19 6.43
CA VAL A 82 -12.00 -8.89 7.59
C VAL A 82 -11.18 -8.72 8.86
N ASP A 83 -9.89 -8.42 8.76
CA ASP A 83 -9.01 -8.27 9.92
C ASP A 83 -7.94 -7.21 9.66
N LYS A 84 -8.39 -6.01 9.35
CA LYS A 84 -7.52 -4.88 9.02
C LYS A 84 -6.52 -4.59 10.15
N GLU A 85 -6.98 -4.62 11.38
CA GLU A 85 -6.14 -4.30 12.53
C GLU A 85 -4.94 -5.23 12.63
N LYS A 86 -5.15 -6.53 12.42
CA LYS A 86 -4.07 -7.51 12.46
C LYS A 86 -3.05 -7.24 11.35
N VAL A 87 -3.53 -6.96 10.13
CA VAL A 87 -2.64 -6.66 9.02
C VAL A 87 -1.77 -5.44 9.35
N MET A 88 -2.39 -4.40 9.91
CA MET A 88 -1.67 -3.17 10.25
C MET A 88 -0.69 -3.35 11.40
N ILE A 89 -1.07 -4.11 12.42
CA ILE A 89 -0.18 -4.39 13.55
C ILE A 89 1.04 -5.20 13.09
N GLU A 90 0.84 -6.17 12.20
CA GLU A 90 1.90 -7.04 11.70
C GLU A 90 2.56 -6.54 10.43
N ALA A 91 2.22 -5.33 9.98
CA ALA A 91 2.65 -4.83 8.68
C ALA A 91 4.17 -4.83 8.51
N TYR A 92 4.92 -4.41 9.52
CA TYR A 92 6.38 -4.37 9.43
C TYR A 92 6.96 -5.77 9.20
N GLU A 93 6.52 -6.75 9.98
CA GLU A 93 7.00 -8.12 9.84
C GLU A 93 6.62 -8.70 8.47
N ARG A 94 5.39 -8.42 8.04
CA ARG A 94 4.90 -8.91 6.75
C ARG A 94 5.63 -8.24 5.59
N ALA A 95 5.97 -6.97 5.74
CA ALA A 95 6.74 -6.25 4.72
C ALA A 95 8.13 -6.88 4.52
N LEU A 96 8.76 -7.35 5.60
CA LEU A 96 10.04 -8.02 5.49
C LEU A 96 9.99 -9.26 4.61
N LYS A 97 8.87 -9.97 4.61
CA LYS A 97 8.69 -11.15 3.77
C LYS A 97 8.58 -10.80 2.28
N THR A 98 8.21 -9.57 1.95
CA THR A 98 8.12 -9.13 0.56
C THR A 98 9.43 -8.58 0.04
N LYS A 99 10.41 -8.37 0.90
CA LYS A 99 11.67 -7.72 0.54
C LYS A 99 12.38 -8.42 -0.61
N ALA A 100 12.40 -9.73 -0.61
CA ALA A 100 13.06 -10.50 -1.67
C ALA A 100 12.48 -10.22 -3.05
N LEU A 101 11.17 -9.96 -3.14
CA LEU A 101 10.52 -9.64 -4.40
C LEU A 101 11.02 -8.31 -4.96
N PHE A 102 11.16 -7.31 -4.10
CA PHE A 102 11.60 -5.98 -4.50
C PHE A 102 13.11 -5.94 -4.77
N ASP A 103 13.90 -6.64 -3.97
CA ASP A 103 15.34 -6.73 -4.18
C ASP A 103 15.65 -7.39 -5.52
N LYS A 104 14.92 -8.45 -5.87
CA LYS A 104 15.06 -9.11 -7.16
C LYS A 104 14.69 -8.18 -8.32
N LYS A 105 13.63 -7.40 -8.15
CA LYS A 105 13.18 -6.46 -9.17
C LYS A 105 14.20 -5.34 -9.37
N ASP A 106 14.79 -4.84 -8.29
CA ASP A 106 15.84 -3.82 -8.36
C ASP A 106 17.08 -4.35 -9.10
N LEU A 107 17.47 -5.60 -8.84
CA LEU A 107 18.59 -6.23 -9.53
C LEU A 107 18.31 -6.39 -11.02
N GLU A 108 17.09 -6.76 -11.40
CA GLU A 108 16.71 -6.88 -12.80
C GLU A 108 16.75 -5.52 -13.50
N ASN A 109 16.37 -4.45 -12.81
CA ASN A 109 16.43 -3.09 -13.34
C ASN A 109 17.87 -2.62 -13.48
N ASP A 110 18.74 -2.95 -12.51
CA ASP A 110 20.14 -2.54 -12.52
C ASP A 110 20.95 -3.25 -13.60
N SER A 111 20.50 -4.41 -14.06
CA SER A 111 21.21 -5.18 -15.10
C SER A 111 20.95 -4.64 -16.51
N GLN A 112 20.12 -3.62 -16.62
CA GLN A 112 19.84 -2.96 -17.89
C GLN A 112 20.69 -1.72 -18.05
#